data_3f7e2b566634c4e00ceda484d3241f3b
#
_entry.id   3f7e2b566634c4e00ceda484d3241f3b
#
_cell.length_a   1.000
_cell.length_b   1.000
_cell.length_c   1.000
_cell.angle_alpha   90.00
_cell.angle_beta   90.00
_cell.angle_gamma   90.00
#
_symmetry.space_group_name_H-M   'P 1'
#
loop_
_entity.id
_entity.type
_entity.pdbx_description
1 polymer ?
#
loop_
_entity_poly.entity_id
_entity_poly.type
_entity_poly.pdbx_seq_one_letter_code
_entity_poly.pdbx_strand_id
1 'polypeptide(L)'
;MASRLIKLSCAVSVGFAAFSAPSLATECANKDEIVGLFTKWDAALQTGDPEKVADLYAKDGVLLPTVSNKVRADHAAIVDYFHHFLELKPKGTLNEIHVTCLGDDTAINQGIYTFDIVKGGQPAKVQARYSYVYHKEDGEWKIVSHHSSAMPEPVAAK
;
A
#
# COMPACT_ATOMS: atom_id res chain seq x y z
N MET A 1 -71.09 -47.76 3.84
CA MET A 1 -69.97 -47.83 2.89
C MET A 1 -69.29 -46.46 2.86
N ALA A 2 -68.16 -46.32 3.56
CA ALA A 2 -67.42 -45.02 3.66
C ALA A 2 -66.10 -45.18 2.94
N SER A 3 -65.96 -44.47 1.82
CA SER A 3 -64.74 -44.42 0.99
C SER A 3 -63.78 -43.39 1.59
N ARG A 4 -62.58 -43.78 2.03
CA ARG A 4 -61.52 -42.90 2.49
C ARG A 4 -60.68 -42.48 1.30
N LEU A 5 -60.67 -41.15 1.01
CA LEU A 5 -59.72 -40.55 0.10
C LEU A 5 -58.38 -40.34 0.82
N ILE A 6 -57.34 -40.94 0.31
CA ILE A 6 -55.95 -40.71 0.71
C ILE A 6 -55.42 -39.51 -0.10
N LYS A 7 -55.13 -38.41 0.60
CA LYS A 7 -54.42 -37.26 -0.01
C LYS A 7 -52.91 -37.49 0.03
N LEU A 8 -52.32 -37.71 -1.12
CA LEU A 8 -50.88 -37.79 -1.30
C LEU A 8 -50.29 -36.38 -1.38
N SER A 9 -49.61 -35.93 -0.33
CA SER A 9 -48.88 -34.65 -0.32
C SER A 9 -47.47 -34.88 -0.87
N CYS A 10 -47.21 -34.34 -2.05
CA CYS A 10 -45.89 -34.34 -2.65
C CYS A 10 -45.14 -33.09 -2.17
N ALA A 11 -44.17 -33.24 -1.26
CA ALA A 11 -43.30 -32.18 -0.84
C ALA A 11 -42.15 -32.07 -1.83
N VAL A 12 -42.12 -30.99 -2.62
CA VAL A 12 -41.02 -30.63 -3.50
C VAL A 12 -39.99 -29.87 -2.68
N SER A 13 -38.87 -30.51 -2.37
CA SER A 13 -37.70 -29.89 -1.74
C SER A 13 -36.87 -29.18 -2.83
N VAL A 14 -36.95 -27.86 -2.92
CA VAL A 14 -36.06 -27.06 -3.75
C VAL A 14 -34.72 -26.88 -3.03
N GLY A 15 -33.73 -27.68 -3.43
CA GLY A 15 -32.36 -27.51 -2.95
C GLY A 15 -31.75 -26.27 -3.56
N PHE A 16 -31.46 -25.25 -2.73
CA PHE A 16 -30.64 -24.11 -3.10
C PHE A 16 -29.17 -24.56 -3.12
N ALA A 17 -28.62 -24.82 -4.29
CA ALA A 17 -27.18 -24.98 -4.46
C ALA A 17 -26.54 -23.57 -4.43
N ALA A 18 -25.87 -23.25 -3.33
CA ALA A 18 -25.03 -22.05 -3.25
C ALA A 18 -23.81 -22.24 -4.17
N PHE A 19 -23.85 -21.67 -5.36
CA PHE A 19 -22.67 -21.53 -6.20
C PHE A 19 -21.75 -20.48 -5.57
N SER A 20 -20.70 -20.93 -4.87
CA SER A 20 -19.57 -20.09 -4.53
C SER A 20 -18.81 -19.81 -5.82
N ALA A 21 -19.04 -18.65 -6.43
CA ALA A 21 -18.20 -18.19 -7.52
C ALA A 21 -16.77 -18.02 -7.00
N PRO A 22 -15.73 -18.53 -7.71
CA PRO A 22 -14.36 -18.22 -7.35
C PRO A 22 -14.20 -16.71 -7.42
N SER A 23 -13.73 -16.09 -6.32
CA SER A 23 -13.27 -14.72 -6.34
C SER A 23 -12.05 -14.67 -7.27
N LEU A 24 -12.27 -14.28 -8.50
CA LEU A 24 -11.18 -13.89 -9.39
C LEU A 24 -10.53 -12.69 -8.72
N ALA A 25 -9.28 -12.85 -8.24
CA ALA A 25 -8.45 -11.72 -7.89
C ALA A 25 -8.46 -10.80 -9.12
N THR A 26 -9.07 -9.63 -9.00
CA THR A 26 -9.10 -8.65 -10.09
C THR A 26 -7.67 -8.28 -10.37
N GLU A 27 -7.15 -8.69 -11.53
CA GLU A 27 -5.80 -8.28 -11.94
C GLU A 27 -5.82 -6.76 -12.06
N CYS A 28 -4.85 -6.08 -11.47
CA CYS A 28 -4.75 -4.63 -11.60
C CYS A 28 -4.88 -4.23 -13.06
N ALA A 29 -5.87 -3.44 -13.41
CA ALA A 29 -6.03 -2.91 -14.76
C ALA A 29 -4.80 -2.10 -15.20
N ASN A 30 -4.01 -1.59 -14.24
CA ASN A 30 -2.80 -0.82 -14.52
C ASN A 30 -1.76 -0.91 -13.39
N LYS A 31 -0.97 -1.99 -13.37
CA LYS A 31 0.17 -2.13 -12.43
C LYS A 31 1.19 -1.00 -12.55
N ASP A 32 1.40 -0.48 -13.76
CA ASP A 32 2.35 0.60 -14.02
C ASP A 32 1.89 1.91 -13.38
N GLU A 33 0.57 2.16 -13.31
CA GLU A 33 0.02 3.30 -12.57
C GLU A 33 0.41 3.22 -11.09
N ILE A 34 0.24 2.04 -10.46
CA ILE A 34 0.54 1.85 -9.04
C ILE A 34 2.04 1.97 -8.76
N VAL A 35 2.89 1.44 -9.64
CA VAL A 35 4.35 1.64 -9.56
C VAL A 35 4.71 3.11 -9.74
N GLY A 36 4.04 3.81 -10.66
CA GLY A 36 4.21 5.24 -10.92
C GLY A 36 3.91 6.13 -9.70
N LEU A 37 3.08 5.68 -8.75
CA LEU A 37 2.80 6.41 -7.51
C LEU A 37 4.06 6.55 -6.64
N PHE A 38 4.94 5.55 -6.63
CA PHE A 38 6.26 5.68 -5.98
C PHE A 38 7.11 6.74 -6.67
N THR A 39 7.13 6.78 -8.00
CA THR A 39 7.86 7.81 -8.76
C THR A 39 7.35 9.22 -8.43
N LYS A 40 6.03 9.38 -8.29
CA LYS A 40 5.42 10.64 -7.87
C LYS A 40 5.85 11.02 -6.45
N TRP A 41 5.89 10.04 -5.53
CA TRP A 41 6.33 10.25 -4.16
C TRP A 41 7.83 10.60 -4.08
N ASP A 42 8.71 9.88 -4.82
CA ASP A 42 10.14 10.20 -4.88
C ASP A 42 10.37 11.59 -5.49
N ALA A 43 9.63 11.98 -6.53
CA ALA A 43 9.68 13.31 -7.10
C ALA A 43 9.31 14.39 -6.07
N ALA A 44 8.35 14.13 -5.17
CA ALA A 44 8.03 15.03 -4.08
C ALA A 44 9.18 15.16 -3.07
N LEU A 45 9.91 14.07 -2.76
CA LEU A 45 11.14 14.14 -1.95
C LEU A 45 12.19 15.08 -2.58
N GLN A 46 12.35 15.03 -3.93
CA GLN A 46 13.34 15.86 -4.64
C GLN A 46 13.02 17.36 -4.59
N THR A 47 11.80 17.75 -4.23
CA THR A 47 11.45 19.17 -4.04
C THR A 47 12.07 19.77 -2.78
N GLY A 48 12.42 18.92 -1.79
CA GLY A 48 12.87 19.38 -0.46
C GLY A 48 11.76 19.97 0.40
N ASP A 49 10.50 19.85 -0.02
CA ASP A 49 9.32 20.40 0.64
C ASP A 49 8.53 19.29 1.35
N PRO A 50 8.53 19.23 2.71
CA PRO A 50 7.87 18.18 3.45
C PRO A 50 6.33 18.17 3.28
N GLU A 51 5.73 19.34 3.05
CA GLU A 51 4.28 19.44 2.80
C GLU A 51 3.89 18.72 1.51
N LYS A 52 4.66 18.90 0.42
CA LYS A 52 4.40 18.21 -0.85
C LYS A 52 4.49 16.69 -0.75
N VAL A 53 5.32 16.17 0.15
CA VAL A 53 5.40 14.73 0.40
C VAL A 53 4.19 14.28 1.22
N ALA A 54 3.85 15.02 2.27
CA ALA A 54 2.73 14.71 3.16
C ALA A 54 1.38 14.80 2.44
N ASP A 55 1.21 15.69 1.46
CA ASP A 55 -0.01 15.84 0.65
C ASP A 55 -0.35 14.60 -0.20
N LEU A 56 0.61 13.70 -0.39
CA LEU A 56 0.37 12.41 -1.05
C LEU A 56 -0.27 11.36 -0.12
N TYR A 57 -0.31 11.64 1.19
CA TYR A 57 -0.97 10.78 2.16
C TYR A 57 -2.43 11.17 2.33
N ALA A 58 -3.26 10.19 2.67
CA ALA A 58 -4.62 10.45 3.12
C ALA A 58 -4.59 11.26 4.42
N LYS A 59 -5.69 11.95 4.73
CA LYS A 59 -5.81 12.79 5.93
C LYS A 59 -5.50 12.03 7.23
N ASP A 60 -5.89 10.75 7.29
CA ASP A 60 -5.65 9.81 8.40
C ASP A 60 -4.62 8.73 8.02
N GLY A 61 -3.79 9.03 7.02
CA GLY A 61 -2.73 8.15 6.56
C GLY A 61 -1.70 7.89 7.65
N VAL A 62 -1.16 6.67 7.67
CA VAL A 62 -0.21 6.21 8.69
C VAL A 62 1.15 5.93 8.05
N LEU A 63 2.20 6.51 8.63
CA LEU A 63 3.59 6.25 8.27
C LEU A 63 4.33 5.58 9.44
N LEU A 64 4.90 4.39 9.18
CA LEU A 64 5.83 3.66 10.05
C LEU A 64 7.23 3.71 9.44
N PRO A 65 8.05 4.71 9.78
CA PRO A 65 9.32 4.95 9.09
C PRO A 65 10.45 4.06 9.60
N THR A 66 11.42 3.72 8.73
CA THR A 66 12.57 2.87 9.05
C THR A 66 13.44 3.44 10.18
N VAL A 67 13.64 4.74 10.21
CA VAL A 67 14.64 5.41 11.06
C VAL A 67 14.01 6.17 12.22
N SER A 68 12.76 5.88 12.56
CA SER A 68 12.08 6.49 13.72
C SER A 68 11.21 5.45 14.43
N ASN A 69 11.28 5.42 15.75
CA ASN A 69 10.41 4.56 16.57
C ASN A 69 8.98 5.10 16.69
N LYS A 70 8.76 6.35 16.24
CA LYS A 70 7.45 7.01 16.35
C LYS A 70 6.61 6.77 15.13
N VAL A 71 5.42 6.21 15.32
CA VAL A 71 4.38 6.15 14.29
C VAL A 71 3.86 7.56 14.01
N ARG A 72 3.64 7.90 12.75
CA ARG A 72 3.10 9.18 12.28
C ARG A 72 1.69 8.90 11.74
N ALA A 73 0.66 9.36 12.41
CA ALA A 73 -0.74 9.01 12.14
C ALA A 73 -1.62 10.24 11.84
N ASP A 74 -1.00 11.36 11.51
CA ASP A 74 -1.67 12.57 11.05
C ASP A 74 -0.73 13.37 10.15
N HIS A 75 -1.30 14.30 9.39
CA HIS A 75 -0.56 15.11 8.41
C HIS A 75 0.62 15.87 9.06
N ALA A 76 0.40 16.53 10.19
CA ALA A 76 1.44 17.33 10.85
C ALA A 76 2.61 16.45 11.32
N ALA A 77 2.32 15.25 11.83
CA ALA A 77 3.34 14.29 12.24
C ALA A 77 4.12 13.72 11.03
N ILE A 78 3.47 13.54 9.87
CA ILE A 78 4.13 13.14 8.63
C ILE A 78 5.03 14.26 8.12
N VAL A 79 4.56 15.50 8.10
CA VAL A 79 5.36 16.70 7.74
C VAL A 79 6.61 16.81 8.63
N ASP A 80 6.44 16.66 9.97
CA ASP A 80 7.55 16.68 10.92
C ASP A 80 8.60 15.60 10.61
N TYR A 81 8.19 14.40 10.27
CA TYR A 81 9.11 13.35 9.86
C TYR A 81 9.87 13.71 8.59
N PHE A 82 9.17 14.17 7.54
CA PHE A 82 9.82 14.52 6.29
C PHE A 82 10.69 15.76 6.39
N HIS A 83 10.38 16.71 7.27
CA HIS A 83 11.28 17.83 7.55
C HIS A 83 12.70 17.37 7.88
N HIS A 84 12.85 16.34 8.72
CA HIS A 84 14.15 15.78 9.07
C HIS A 84 14.71 14.81 8.01
N PHE A 85 13.84 14.00 7.38
CA PHE A 85 14.28 13.03 6.39
C PHE A 85 14.85 13.70 5.13
N LEU A 86 14.29 14.82 4.71
CA LEU A 86 14.73 15.56 3.53
C LEU A 86 16.10 16.23 3.71
N GLU A 87 16.57 16.48 4.93
CA GLU A 87 17.94 16.94 5.21
C GLU A 87 18.99 15.94 4.69
N LEU A 88 18.64 14.66 4.59
CA LEU A 88 19.49 13.61 4.04
C LEU A 88 19.53 13.60 2.50
N LYS A 89 18.77 14.46 1.82
CA LYS A 89 18.63 14.50 0.34
C LYS A 89 18.32 13.13 -0.25
N PRO A 90 17.27 12.43 0.22
CA PRO A 90 17.00 11.06 -0.18
C PRO A 90 16.57 10.99 -1.63
N LYS A 91 17.09 9.97 -2.37
CA LYS A 91 16.61 9.58 -3.70
C LYS A 91 16.35 8.08 -3.71
N GLY A 92 15.10 7.71 -3.96
CA GLY A 92 14.63 6.33 -3.90
C GLY A 92 14.77 5.61 -5.24
N THR A 93 15.07 4.32 -5.16
CA THR A 93 15.03 3.38 -6.29
C THR A 93 14.35 2.11 -5.86
N LEU A 94 13.33 1.66 -6.60
CA LEU A 94 12.69 0.36 -6.38
C LEU A 94 13.60 -0.75 -6.92
N ASN A 95 13.89 -1.76 -6.08
CA ASN A 95 14.73 -2.92 -6.43
C ASN A 95 13.88 -4.18 -6.66
N GLU A 96 12.83 -4.35 -5.86
CA GLU A 96 11.88 -5.45 -5.95
C GLU A 96 10.46 -4.89 -5.78
N ILE A 97 9.53 -5.34 -6.63
CA ILE A 97 8.20 -4.74 -6.74
C ILE A 97 7.16 -5.86 -6.81
N HIS A 98 6.22 -5.83 -5.88
CA HIS A 98 5.02 -6.67 -5.88
C HIS A 98 3.79 -5.78 -5.77
N VAL A 99 2.94 -5.79 -6.80
CA VAL A 99 1.69 -5.04 -6.81
C VAL A 99 0.51 -6.00 -6.68
N THR A 100 -0.38 -5.69 -5.74
CA THR A 100 -1.66 -6.39 -5.54
C THR A 100 -2.78 -5.36 -5.56
N CYS A 101 -3.79 -5.55 -6.40
CA CYS A 101 -5.00 -4.73 -6.37
C CYS A 101 -6.12 -5.43 -5.60
N LEU A 102 -6.81 -4.66 -4.78
CA LEU A 102 -7.94 -5.09 -3.95
C LEU A 102 -9.24 -4.41 -4.43
N GLY A 103 -9.49 -4.45 -5.73
CA GLY A 103 -10.57 -3.73 -6.40
C GLY A 103 -10.04 -2.58 -7.26
N ASP A 104 -10.93 -1.65 -7.62
CA ASP A 104 -10.64 -0.55 -8.56
C ASP A 104 -10.06 0.70 -7.87
N ASP A 105 -10.15 0.74 -6.54
CA ASP A 105 -9.84 1.91 -5.71
C ASP A 105 -8.78 1.65 -4.63
N THR A 106 -8.29 0.41 -4.49
CA THR A 106 -7.34 0.04 -3.45
C THR A 106 -6.23 -0.83 -4.02
N ALA A 107 -4.98 -0.48 -3.73
CA ALA A 107 -3.81 -1.23 -4.18
C ALA A 107 -2.71 -1.27 -3.13
N ILE A 108 -1.90 -2.34 -3.20
CA ILE A 108 -0.69 -2.50 -2.40
C ILE A 108 0.50 -2.55 -3.35
N ASN A 109 1.53 -1.76 -3.07
CA ASN A 109 2.85 -1.86 -3.69
C ASN A 109 3.87 -2.14 -2.59
N GLN A 110 4.56 -3.26 -2.66
CA GLN A 110 5.47 -3.70 -1.63
C GLN A 110 6.71 -4.37 -2.22
N GLY A 111 7.79 -4.39 -1.46
CA GLY A 111 9.05 -4.97 -1.92
C GLY A 111 10.27 -4.40 -1.22
N ILE A 112 11.31 -4.15 -2.01
CA ILE A 112 12.59 -3.61 -1.55
C ILE A 112 12.91 -2.34 -2.35
N TYR A 113 13.36 -1.30 -1.64
CA TYR A 113 13.89 -0.09 -2.24
C TYR A 113 15.25 0.28 -1.63
N THR A 114 15.98 1.12 -2.32
CA THR A 114 17.25 1.69 -1.85
C THR A 114 17.17 3.19 -1.93
N PHE A 115 17.56 3.88 -0.85
CA PHE A 115 17.78 5.31 -0.86
C PHE A 115 19.26 5.62 -0.99
N ASP A 116 19.60 6.45 -1.97
CA ASP A 116 20.83 7.23 -1.95
C ASP A 116 20.58 8.43 -1.04
N ILE A 117 21.43 8.63 -0.03
CA ILE A 117 21.33 9.69 0.96
C ILE A 117 22.68 10.37 1.19
N VAL A 118 22.66 11.54 1.83
CA VAL A 118 23.85 12.21 2.35
C VAL A 118 23.80 12.20 3.88
N LYS A 119 24.71 11.49 4.52
CA LYS A 119 24.81 11.41 5.98
C LYS A 119 26.16 11.95 6.45
N GLY A 120 26.12 13.00 7.29
CA GLY A 120 27.37 13.64 7.75
C GLY A 120 28.23 14.20 6.59
N GLY A 121 27.61 14.66 5.52
CA GLY A 121 28.28 15.18 4.33
C GLY A 121 28.84 14.10 3.39
N GLN A 122 28.65 12.82 3.68
CA GLN A 122 29.13 11.69 2.87
C GLN A 122 27.97 10.94 2.20
N PRO A 123 28.14 10.51 0.93
CA PRO A 123 27.16 9.64 0.29
C PRO A 123 27.01 8.32 1.04
N ALA A 124 25.78 7.85 1.20
CA ALA A 124 25.46 6.56 1.77
C ALA A 124 24.25 5.94 1.06
N LYS A 125 24.11 4.60 1.18
CA LYS A 125 22.94 3.88 0.70
C LYS A 125 22.23 3.19 1.85
N VAL A 126 20.90 3.28 1.85
CA VAL A 126 20.06 2.57 2.82
C VAL A 126 19.06 1.72 2.05
N GLN A 127 19.19 0.40 2.15
CA GLN A 127 18.22 -0.54 1.63
C GLN A 127 17.20 -0.89 2.72
N ALA A 128 15.93 -0.94 2.34
CA ALA A 128 14.84 -1.25 3.25
C ALA A 128 13.72 -2.00 2.53
N ARG A 129 12.89 -2.70 3.31
CA ARG A 129 11.64 -3.27 2.84
C ARG A 129 10.55 -2.22 2.97
N TYR A 130 9.59 -2.25 2.04
CA TYR A 130 8.49 -1.30 2.07
C TYR A 130 7.15 -1.97 1.78
N SER A 131 6.09 -1.32 2.25
CA SER A 131 4.71 -1.57 1.84
C SER A 131 3.98 -0.23 1.80
N TYR A 132 3.45 0.12 0.64
CA TYR A 132 2.48 1.19 0.46
C TYR A 132 1.11 0.57 0.27
N VAL A 133 0.11 1.07 0.99
CA VAL A 133 -1.30 0.84 0.69
C VAL A 133 -1.87 2.14 0.18
N TYR A 134 -2.40 2.10 -1.03
CA TYR A 134 -3.05 3.23 -1.69
C TYR A 134 -4.54 3.03 -1.72
N HIS A 135 -5.28 4.12 -1.58
CA HIS A 135 -6.72 4.17 -1.80
C HIS A 135 -7.08 5.40 -2.62
N LYS A 136 -8.09 5.30 -3.51
CA LYS A 136 -8.59 6.45 -4.26
C LYS A 136 -9.57 7.25 -3.41
N GLU A 137 -9.26 8.53 -3.21
CA GLU A 137 -10.12 9.53 -2.59
C GLU A 137 -10.44 10.58 -3.65
N ASP A 138 -11.71 10.77 -3.96
CA ASP A 138 -12.17 11.73 -4.99
C ASP A 138 -11.47 11.56 -6.36
N GLY A 139 -11.15 10.31 -6.73
CA GLY A 139 -10.48 9.97 -7.98
C GLY A 139 -8.94 10.08 -7.94
N GLU A 140 -8.35 10.53 -6.85
CA GLU A 140 -6.90 10.60 -6.65
C GLU A 140 -6.39 9.49 -5.73
N TRP A 141 -5.26 8.86 -6.10
CA TRP A 141 -4.58 7.91 -5.24
C TRP A 141 -3.91 8.61 -4.07
N LYS A 142 -4.27 8.21 -2.84
CA LYS A 142 -3.64 8.65 -1.59
C LYS A 142 -2.97 7.47 -0.88
N ILE A 143 -1.90 7.73 -0.14
CA ILE A 143 -1.24 6.74 0.71
C ILE A 143 -2.01 6.65 2.03
N VAL A 144 -2.71 5.54 2.28
CA VAL A 144 -3.40 5.30 3.56
C VAL A 144 -2.51 4.60 4.58
N SER A 145 -1.50 3.84 4.10
CA SER A 145 -0.49 3.24 4.96
C SER A 145 0.84 3.13 4.23
N HIS A 146 1.92 3.54 4.90
CA HIS A 146 3.28 3.35 4.43
C HIS A 146 4.13 2.78 5.56
N HIS A 147 4.59 1.56 5.39
CA HIS A 147 5.55 0.92 6.29
C HIS A 147 6.90 0.77 5.59
N SER A 148 7.94 1.16 6.30
CA SER A 148 9.33 0.93 5.91
C SER A 148 10.11 0.32 7.07
N SER A 149 10.91 -0.72 6.78
CA SER A 149 11.72 -1.42 7.80
C SER A 149 13.11 -1.73 7.27
N ALA A 150 14.10 -1.64 8.16
CA ALA A 150 15.47 -2.02 7.84
C ALA A 150 15.56 -3.49 7.39
N MET A 151 16.56 -3.80 6.58
CA MET A 151 16.87 -5.18 6.24
C MET A 151 17.30 -5.94 7.50
N PRO A 152 16.73 -7.15 7.77
CA PRO A 152 17.05 -7.90 8.98
C PRO A 152 18.43 -8.56 8.93
N GLU A 153 18.96 -8.76 7.74
CA GLU A 153 20.25 -9.41 7.48
C GLU A 153 21.23 -8.41 6.87
N PRO A 154 22.55 -8.64 7.01
CA PRO A 154 23.53 -7.79 6.35
C PRO A 154 23.33 -7.77 4.85
N VAL A 155 23.26 -6.57 4.26
CA VAL A 155 23.17 -6.40 2.81
C VAL A 155 24.58 -6.45 2.22
N ALA A 156 24.83 -7.36 1.28
CA ALA A 156 26.13 -7.44 0.61
C ALA A 156 26.42 -6.11 -0.12
N ALA A 157 27.61 -5.57 0.08
CA ALA A 157 28.09 -4.43 -0.70
C ALA A 157 28.25 -4.88 -2.17
N LYS A 158 27.57 -4.17 -3.07
CA LYS A 158 27.71 -4.36 -4.52
C LYS A 158 28.76 -3.42 -5.07
#